data_f4c541183766090705b1bd77351b52a6
#
_entry.id   f4c541183766090705b1bd77351b52a6
#
_cell.length_a   1.000
_cell.length_b   1.000
_cell.length_c   1.000
_cell.angle_alpha   90.00
_cell.angle_beta   90.00
_cell.angle_gamma   90.00
#
_symmetry.space_group_name_H-M   'P 1'
#
loop_
_entity.id
_entity.type
_entity.pdbx_description
1 polymer ?
#
loop_
_entity_poly.entity_id
_entity_poly.type
_entity_poly.pdbx_seq_one_letter_code
_entity_poly.pdbx_strand_id
1 'polypeptide(L)'
;MKRINTRVLELKENFIPLYSELLQNVVSLNYEKCTFFPQWGENYPLGKERCGIMVMGRACNGWHSTSQNIEILFGNKKESIFNRKDQMRWVDDYAGSQSNYNTNKSAFWRVAKHIAQCFYPDKWYSHIAWSNVCKVSPEKGGNPNDKLYYAQLESSKKIFESEIRLFSLKVIIMFTGNSWADEFIMYLNGNHKPTSIKQLSWDKYQCNVYKIKGTYIIVTEHPQGKKEKIHAKCITDFINDTINNDMH
;
A
#
# COMPACT_ATOMS: atom_id res chain seq x y z
N MET A 1 22.00 19.34 13.38
CA MET A 1 20.54 19.23 13.21
C MET A 1 20.29 18.61 11.84
N LYS A 2 19.87 17.33 11.74
CA LYS A 2 19.51 16.72 10.43
C LYS A 2 18.29 17.47 9.91
N ARG A 3 18.36 17.97 8.67
CA ARG A 3 17.20 18.51 7.97
C ARG A 3 16.10 17.45 8.03
N ILE A 4 15.05 17.71 8.78
CA ILE A 4 13.82 16.93 8.70
C ILE A 4 13.39 17.09 7.25
N ASN A 5 13.24 15.97 6.56
CA ASN A 5 12.87 15.99 5.16
C ASN A 5 11.53 16.73 5.06
N THR A 6 11.52 17.87 4.41
CA THR A 6 10.32 18.73 4.25
C THR A 6 9.13 17.91 3.73
N ARG A 7 9.41 16.88 2.94
CA ARG A 7 8.40 15.97 2.40
C ARG A 7 7.75 15.08 3.48
N VAL A 8 8.52 14.68 4.50
CA VAL A 8 8.00 13.92 5.65
C VAL A 8 7.04 14.77 6.49
N LEU A 9 7.36 16.06 6.67
CA LEU A 9 6.46 16.99 7.34
C LEU A 9 5.17 17.20 6.54
N GLU A 10 5.29 17.40 5.24
CA GLU A 10 4.13 17.52 4.34
C GLU A 10 3.22 16.28 4.38
N LEU A 11 3.81 15.06 4.40
CA LEU A 11 3.04 13.83 4.61
C LEU A 11 2.25 13.88 5.91
N LYS A 12 2.90 14.25 7.00
CA LYS A 12 2.30 14.31 8.33
C LYS A 12 1.12 15.29 8.36
N GLU A 13 1.32 16.50 7.87
CA GLU A 13 0.32 17.57 7.83
C GLU A 13 -0.91 17.18 7.00
N ASN A 14 -0.71 16.51 5.88
CA ASN A 14 -1.81 16.06 5.02
C ASN A 14 -2.56 14.86 5.59
N PHE A 15 -1.88 13.91 6.25
CA PHE A 15 -2.53 12.70 6.73
C PHE A 15 -3.24 12.87 8.07
N ILE A 16 -2.79 13.76 8.96
CA ILE A 16 -3.41 13.97 10.28
C ILE A 16 -4.92 14.22 10.17
N PRO A 17 -5.41 15.20 9.39
CA PRO A 17 -6.85 15.45 9.29
C PRO A 17 -7.62 14.27 8.70
N LEU A 18 -7.06 13.57 7.70
CA LEU A 18 -7.71 12.43 7.06
C LEU A 18 -7.82 11.23 8.00
N TYR A 19 -6.78 10.95 8.78
CA TYR A 19 -6.82 9.89 9.78
C TYR A 19 -7.67 10.25 10.99
N SER A 20 -7.76 11.54 11.34
CA SER A 20 -8.69 12.00 12.38
C SER A 20 -10.15 11.75 11.97
N GLU A 21 -10.53 12.08 10.73
CA GLU A 21 -11.84 11.77 10.17
C GLU A 21 -12.10 10.26 10.14
N LEU A 22 -11.15 9.48 9.66
CA LEU A 22 -11.22 8.03 9.61
C LEU A 22 -11.50 7.42 11.00
N LEU A 23 -10.74 7.83 12.01
CA LEU A 23 -10.88 7.31 13.37
C LEU A 23 -12.22 7.69 13.99
N GLN A 24 -12.73 8.90 13.73
CA GLN A 24 -14.08 9.32 14.16
C GLN A 24 -15.17 8.45 13.54
N ASN A 25 -15.06 8.11 12.26
CA ASN A 25 -16.05 7.29 11.56
C ASN A 25 -16.13 5.85 12.10
N VAL A 26 -15.06 5.32 12.66
CA VAL A 26 -15.01 3.95 13.15
C VAL A 26 -15.07 3.83 14.68
N VAL A 27 -15.05 4.95 15.43
CA VAL A 27 -15.00 4.94 16.90
C VAL A 27 -16.20 4.25 17.55
N SER A 28 -17.38 4.41 16.97
CA SER A 28 -18.64 3.82 17.49
C SER A 28 -18.75 2.30 17.30
N LEU A 29 -17.85 1.71 16.52
CA LEU A 29 -17.83 0.27 16.31
C LEU A 29 -17.18 -0.43 17.50
N ASN A 30 -17.99 -1.18 18.25
CA ASN A 30 -17.59 -1.79 19.52
C ASN A 30 -16.86 -3.13 19.33
N TYR A 31 -15.63 -3.10 18.77
CA TYR A 31 -14.69 -4.23 18.74
C TYR A 31 -13.24 -3.75 18.58
N GLU A 32 -12.31 -4.61 18.95
CA GLU A 32 -10.88 -4.32 18.87
C GLU A 32 -10.42 -4.15 17.42
N LYS A 33 -9.80 -3.01 17.14
CA LYS A 33 -9.36 -2.59 15.81
C LYS A 33 -7.90 -2.14 15.86
N CYS A 34 -7.20 -2.34 14.76
CA CYS A 34 -5.90 -1.72 14.52
C CYS A 34 -5.96 -0.75 13.34
N THR A 35 -5.20 0.32 13.42
CA THR A 35 -5.12 1.34 12.37
C THR A 35 -3.79 1.21 11.66
N PHE A 36 -3.85 1.03 10.35
CA PHE A 36 -2.70 0.94 9.48
C PHE A 36 -2.32 2.32 8.94
N PHE A 37 -1.03 2.58 8.88
CA PHE A 37 -0.45 3.73 8.19
C PHE A 37 0.45 3.24 7.06
N PRO A 38 0.44 3.88 5.85
CA PRO A 38 1.33 3.52 4.76
C PRO A 38 2.79 3.55 5.20
N GLN A 39 3.55 2.57 4.74
CA GLN A 39 4.94 2.36 5.07
C GLN A 39 5.80 2.59 3.83
N TRP A 40 7.01 3.06 4.01
CA TRP A 40 8.01 3.18 2.94
C TRP A 40 9.41 2.86 3.45
N GLY A 41 10.26 2.42 2.55
CA GLY A 41 11.65 2.12 2.86
C GLY A 41 12.54 3.36 2.92
N GLU A 42 13.71 3.23 3.52
CA GLU A 42 14.68 4.33 3.68
C GLU A 42 15.13 4.95 2.36
N ASN A 43 15.23 4.13 1.30
CA ASN A 43 15.67 4.54 -0.04
C ASN A 43 14.50 4.83 -1.00
N TYR A 44 13.27 4.82 -0.49
CA TYR A 44 12.11 5.16 -1.30
C TYR A 44 12.26 6.60 -1.85
N PRO A 45 12.01 6.84 -3.16
CA PRO A 45 12.26 8.13 -3.80
C PRO A 45 11.22 9.19 -3.43
N LEU A 46 10.99 9.40 -2.15
CA LEU A 46 10.02 10.36 -1.63
C LEU A 46 10.36 11.78 -2.12
N GLY A 47 9.41 12.43 -2.79
CA GLY A 47 9.57 13.79 -3.33
C GLY A 47 10.22 13.88 -4.70
N LYS A 48 10.61 12.77 -5.31
CA LYS A 48 10.97 12.73 -6.75
C LYS A 48 9.70 12.50 -7.56
N GLU A 49 9.56 13.23 -8.66
CA GLU A 49 8.36 13.12 -9.49
C GLU A 49 8.20 11.71 -10.08
N ARG A 50 7.04 11.12 -9.83
CA ARG A 50 6.48 9.93 -10.49
C ARG A 50 7.47 8.78 -10.70
N CYS A 51 8.20 8.41 -9.66
CA CYS A 51 9.14 7.27 -9.75
C CYS A 51 8.89 6.19 -8.68
N GLY A 52 7.96 6.40 -7.75
CA GLY A 52 7.69 5.46 -6.67
C GLY A 52 6.86 4.25 -7.10
N ILE A 53 7.20 3.09 -6.55
CA ILE A 53 6.41 1.85 -6.64
C ILE A 53 5.78 1.57 -5.29
N MET A 54 4.46 1.33 -5.27
CA MET A 54 3.73 0.92 -4.08
C MET A 54 3.05 -0.43 -4.30
N VAL A 55 3.19 -1.33 -3.34
CA VAL A 55 2.38 -2.56 -3.28
C VAL A 55 1.22 -2.35 -2.31
N MET A 56 0.04 -2.82 -2.66
CA MET A 56 -1.17 -2.56 -1.88
C MET A 56 -1.98 -3.82 -1.65
N GLY A 57 -2.35 -4.05 -0.39
CA GLY A 57 -3.24 -5.13 0.04
C GLY A 57 -4.67 -4.66 0.31
N ARG A 58 -5.51 -5.57 0.77
CA ARG A 58 -6.90 -5.28 1.18
C ARG A 58 -6.94 -4.57 2.53
N ALA A 59 -6.33 -5.18 3.53
CA ALA A 59 -6.27 -4.71 4.91
C ALA A 59 -5.03 -5.29 5.58
N CYS A 60 -4.60 -4.70 6.69
CA CYS A 60 -3.53 -5.28 7.47
C CYS A 60 -4.02 -6.52 8.23
N ASN A 61 -3.22 -7.59 8.19
CA ASN A 61 -3.54 -8.83 8.88
C ASN A 61 -2.82 -8.87 10.24
N GLY A 62 -3.47 -8.34 11.28
CA GLY A 62 -2.88 -8.30 12.61
C GLY A 62 -1.75 -7.29 12.75
N TRP A 63 -1.99 -6.04 12.42
CA TRP A 63 -1.03 -4.97 12.63
C TRP A 63 -0.88 -4.64 14.12
N HIS A 64 0.34 -4.63 14.63
CA HIS A 64 0.62 -4.51 16.07
C HIS A 64 0.38 -3.12 16.66
N SER A 65 0.05 -2.11 15.87
CA SER A 65 -0.35 -0.83 16.42
C SER A 65 -1.86 -0.82 16.67
N THR A 66 -2.26 -1.16 17.87
CA THR A 66 -3.63 -1.01 18.37
C THR A 66 -4.08 0.45 18.45
N SER A 67 -3.32 1.37 17.91
CA SER A 67 -3.52 2.77 18.10
C SER A 67 -4.66 3.30 17.27
N GLN A 68 -5.74 3.55 17.96
CA GLN A 68 -6.86 4.36 17.50
C GLN A 68 -6.68 5.84 17.87
N ASN A 69 -5.45 6.24 18.17
CA ASN A 69 -5.11 7.59 18.59
C ASN A 69 -4.15 8.23 17.61
N ILE A 70 -4.50 9.40 17.11
CA ILE A 70 -3.71 10.16 16.17
C ILE A 70 -2.29 10.46 16.66
N GLU A 71 -2.12 10.69 17.94
CA GLU A 71 -0.81 10.95 18.56
C GLU A 71 0.13 9.75 18.51
N ILE A 72 -0.41 8.53 18.56
CA ILE A 72 0.40 7.32 18.44
C ILE A 72 0.84 7.11 16.98
N LEU A 73 -0.01 7.47 16.02
CA LEU A 73 0.32 7.39 14.59
C LEU A 73 1.33 8.47 14.18
N PHE A 74 1.09 9.73 14.57
CA PHE A 74 1.77 10.91 14.04
C PHE A 74 2.48 11.75 15.10
N GLY A 75 2.42 11.37 16.38
CA GLY A 75 3.03 12.10 17.46
C GLY A 75 4.56 12.24 17.34
N ASN A 76 5.13 13.11 18.15
CA ASN A 76 6.57 13.41 18.12
C ASN A 76 7.43 12.38 18.87
N LYS A 77 6.81 11.41 19.54
CA LYS A 77 7.54 10.35 20.24
C LYS A 77 8.30 9.48 19.25
N LYS A 78 9.49 9.01 19.68
CA LYS A 78 10.35 8.15 18.85
C LYS A 78 9.66 6.84 18.43
N GLU A 79 8.75 6.36 19.26
CA GLU A 79 7.96 5.15 19.06
C GLU A 79 6.85 5.32 18.01
N SER A 80 6.49 6.55 17.67
CA SER A 80 5.52 6.81 16.62
C SER A 80 5.96 6.14 15.33
N ILE A 81 5.02 5.43 14.68
CA ILE A 81 5.27 4.69 13.43
C ILE A 81 5.88 5.62 12.39
N PHE A 82 5.40 6.85 12.33
CA PHE A 82 5.84 7.88 11.39
C PHE A 82 7.31 8.29 11.54
N ASN A 83 7.87 8.17 12.73
CA ASN A 83 9.24 8.61 13.04
C ASN A 83 10.29 7.51 12.83
N ARG A 84 9.91 6.30 12.42
CA ARG A 84 10.84 5.21 12.14
C ARG A 84 11.70 5.54 10.91
N LYS A 85 13.00 5.25 11.00
CA LYS A 85 13.98 5.57 9.95
C LYS A 85 13.72 4.75 8.67
N ASP A 86 13.53 3.44 8.81
CA ASP A 86 13.17 2.51 7.74
C ASP A 86 11.94 1.73 8.20
N GLN A 87 10.79 2.14 7.68
CA GLN A 87 9.51 1.56 8.09
C GLN A 87 9.26 0.20 7.47
N MET A 88 10.02 -0.16 6.41
CA MET A 88 9.86 -1.42 5.69
C MET A 88 10.89 -2.49 6.09
N ARG A 89 11.87 -2.14 6.93
CA ARG A 89 12.94 -3.07 7.32
C ARG A 89 12.44 -4.35 7.97
N TRP A 90 11.34 -4.27 8.72
CA TRP A 90 10.74 -5.44 9.37
C TRP A 90 10.36 -6.55 8.38
N VAL A 91 10.12 -6.24 7.10
CA VAL A 91 9.80 -7.24 6.08
C VAL A 91 10.96 -8.21 5.88
N ASP A 92 12.19 -7.71 5.98
CA ASP A 92 13.41 -8.52 5.89
C ASP A 92 13.76 -9.13 7.26
N ASP A 93 13.67 -8.36 8.33
CA ASP A 93 13.96 -8.84 9.70
C ASP A 93 13.07 -10.02 10.08
N TYR A 94 11.84 -10.09 9.57
CA TYR A 94 10.90 -11.18 9.84
C TYR A 94 10.91 -12.29 8.77
N ALA A 95 11.81 -12.21 7.80
CA ALA A 95 12.00 -13.25 6.82
C ALA A 95 12.56 -14.52 7.48
N GLY A 96 11.75 -15.59 7.51
CA GLY A 96 12.13 -16.85 8.18
C GLY A 96 11.88 -16.88 9.69
N SER A 97 11.27 -15.85 10.29
CA SER A 97 10.95 -15.81 11.73
C SER A 97 10.14 -17.03 12.17
N GLN A 98 10.51 -17.59 13.35
CA GLN A 98 9.79 -18.68 14.00
C GLN A 98 8.78 -18.20 15.05
N SER A 99 9.01 -17.02 15.62
CA SER A 99 8.23 -16.45 16.74
C SER A 99 7.27 -15.35 16.34
N ASN A 100 7.44 -14.77 15.14
CA ASN A 100 6.67 -13.66 14.65
C ASN A 100 6.04 -13.96 13.28
N TYR A 101 5.34 -12.99 12.73
CA TYR A 101 4.85 -13.04 11.37
C TYR A 101 6.00 -13.31 10.39
N ASN A 102 5.94 -14.45 9.70
CA ASN A 102 7.00 -14.85 8.78
C ASN A 102 6.68 -14.37 7.37
N THR A 103 7.39 -13.35 6.90
CA THR A 103 7.18 -12.75 5.57
C THR A 103 7.47 -13.73 4.44
N ASN A 104 8.40 -14.71 4.63
CA ASN A 104 8.64 -15.78 3.66
C ASN A 104 7.46 -16.75 3.50
N LYS A 105 6.55 -16.84 4.48
CA LYS A 105 5.32 -17.64 4.38
C LYS A 105 4.16 -16.85 3.74
N SER A 106 4.28 -15.54 3.59
CA SER A 106 3.26 -14.68 2.98
C SER A 106 3.40 -14.64 1.45
N ALA A 107 2.41 -15.14 0.74
CA ALA A 107 2.38 -15.04 -0.73
C ALA A 107 2.42 -13.57 -1.21
N PHE A 108 1.79 -12.65 -0.48
CA PHE A 108 1.85 -11.22 -0.74
C PHE A 108 3.30 -10.72 -0.76
N TRP A 109 4.05 -10.99 0.30
CA TRP A 109 5.44 -10.53 0.41
C TRP A 109 6.39 -11.24 -0.55
N ARG A 110 6.17 -12.53 -0.84
CA ARG A 110 6.99 -13.24 -1.83
C ARG A 110 6.81 -12.67 -3.23
N VAL A 111 5.57 -12.37 -3.65
CA VAL A 111 5.32 -11.76 -4.97
C VAL A 111 5.83 -10.32 -5.01
N ALA A 112 5.59 -9.52 -3.97
CA ALA A 112 6.14 -8.17 -3.85
C ALA A 112 7.67 -8.17 -3.95
N LYS A 113 8.35 -9.10 -3.27
CA LYS A 113 9.80 -9.28 -3.35
C LYS A 113 10.25 -9.64 -4.76
N HIS A 114 9.61 -10.61 -5.41
CA HIS A 114 9.97 -11.00 -6.79
C HIS A 114 9.86 -9.83 -7.76
N ILE A 115 8.82 -9.01 -7.65
CA ILE A 115 8.65 -7.82 -8.49
C ILE A 115 9.73 -6.79 -8.16
N ALA A 116 9.85 -6.42 -6.90
CA ALA A 116 10.75 -5.34 -6.48
C ALA A 116 12.23 -5.66 -6.74
N GLN A 117 12.66 -6.93 -6.58
CA GLN A 117 14.04 -7.36 -6.84
C GLN A 117 14.45 -7.26 -8.30
N CYS A 118 13.50 -7.24 -9.26
CA CYS A 118 13.82 -6.99 -10.66
C CYS A 118 14.32 -5.55 -10.90
N PHE A 119 13.96 -4.60 -10.04
CA PHE A 119 14.35 -3.20 -10.13
C PHE A 119 15.39 -2.83 -9.07
N TYR A 120 15.36 -3.48 -7.92
CA TYR A 120 16.18 -3.24 -6.74
C TYR A 120 16.69 -4.57 -6.19
N PRO A 121 17.75 -5.15 -6.76
CA PRO A 121 18.26 -6.47 -6.35
C PRO A 121 18.61 -6.55 -4.87
N ASP A 122 19.23 -5.49 -4.35
CA ASP A 122 19.64 -5.38 -2.97
C ASP A 122 18.64 -4.57 -2.16
N LYS A 123 18.33 -5.02 -0.95
CA LYS A 123 17.42 -4.33 -0.01
C LYS A 123 16.14 -3.83 -0.67
N TRP A 124 15.53 -4.65 -1.52
CA TRP A 124 14.33 -4.33 -2.30
C TRP A 124 13.24 -3.62 -1.49
N TYR A 125 13.01 -4.05 -0.23
CA TYR A 125 12.04 -3.47 0.69
C TYR A 125 12.30 -2.00 1.00
N SER A 126 13.56 -1.59 0.96
CA SER A 126 13.95 -0.21 1.26
C SER A 126 13.62 0.78 0.13
N HIS A 127 13.26 0.30 -1.05
CA HIS A 127 12.98 1.11 -2.24
C HIS A 127 11.50 1.22 -2.61
N ILE A 128 10.62 0.49 -1.93
CA ILE A 128 9.19 0.49 -2.21
C ILE A 128 8.37 1.09 -1.07
N ALA A 129 7.13 1.43 -1.38
CA ALA A 129 6.11 1.72 -0.38
C ALA A 129 5.08 0.57 -0.29
N TRP A 130 4.42 0.48 0.85
CA TRP A 130 3.34 -0.47 1.10
C TRP A 130 2.13 0.23 1.71
N SER A 131 0.95 -0.10 1.20
CA SER A 131 -0.31 0.35 1.75
C SER A 131 -1.38 -0.74 1.69
N ASN A 132 -2.56 -0.42 2.20
CA ASN A 132 -3.78 -1.20 2.11
C ASN A 132 -4.95 -0.30 1.73
N VAL A 133 -5.94 -0.82 1.02
CA VAL A 133 -7.14 -0.04 0.69
C VAL A 133 -7.95 0.27 1.96
N CYS A 134 -8.13 -0.69 2.87
CA CYS A 134 -8.70 -0.46 4.19
C CYS A 134 -7.61 -0.08 5.19
N LYS A 135 -7.78 1.05 5.85
CA LYS A 135 -6.81 1.58 6.82
C LYS A 135 -7.06 1.06 8.24
N VAL A 136 -8.27 0.58 8.52
CA VAL A 136 -8.65 -0.02 9.80
C VAL A 136 -9.09 -1.45 9.57
N SER A 137 -8.59 -2.36 10.38
CA SER A 137 -8.93 -3.79 10.35
C SER A 137 -9.12 -4.35 11.76
N PRO A 138 -9.72 -5.55 11.89
CA PRO A 138 -9.78 -6.22 13.18
C PRO A 138 -8.38 -6.46 13.74
N GLU A 139 -8.18 -6.25 15.04
CA GLU A 139 -6.88 -6.42 15.71
C GLU A 139 -6.35 -7.86 15.58
N LYS A 140 -7.25 -8.85 15.65
CA LYS A 140 -6.90 -10.27 15.50
C LYS A 140 -6.59 -10.69 14.05
N GLY A 141 -6.61 -9.73 13.12
CA GLY A 141 -6.33 -9.98 11.71
C GLY A 141 -7.57 -10.29 10.87
N GLY A 142 -7.35 -10.47 9.58
CA GLY A 142 -8.40 -10.68 8.59
C GLY A 142 -8.89 -9.37 7.95
N ASN A 143 -9.82 -9.52 7.00
CA ASN A 143 -10.44 -8.37 6.35
C ASN A 143 -11.51 -7.77 7.27
N PRO A 144 -11.77 -6.45 7.14
CA PRO A 144 -12.93 -5.84 7.80
C PRO A 144 -14.22 -6.49 7.30
N ASN A 145 -15.19 -6.64 8.23
CA ASN A 145 -16.55 -6.97 7.85
C ASN A 145 -17.23 -5.77 7.18
N ASP A 146 -18.40 -5.96 6.59
CA ASP A 146 -19.11 -4.92 5.84
C ASP A 146 -19.32 -3.65 6.67
N LYS A 147 -19.66 -3.79 7.96
CA LYS A 147 -19.90 -2.64 8.84
C LYS A 147 -18.64 -1.77 9.00
N LEU A 148 -17.48 -2.39 9.23
CA LEU A 148 -16.21 -1.67 9.32
C LEU A 148 -15.74 -1.17 7.94
N TYR A 149 -15.97 -1.95 6.90
CA TYR A 149 -15.62 -1.57 5.52
C TYR A 149 -16.33 -0.28 5.12
N TYR A 150 -17.66 -0.23 5.24
CA TYR A 150 -18.44 0.95 4.86
C TYR A 150 -18.19 2.16 5.77
N ALA A 151 -17.96 1.95 7.07
CA ALA A 151 -17.65 3.04 7.99
C ALA A 151 -16.34 3.78 7.66
N GLN A 152 -15.37 3.09 7.06
CA GLN A 152 -14.07 3.67 6.71
C GLN A 152 -13.93 4.04 5.22
N LEU A 153 -14.84 3.60 4.35
CA LEU A 153 -14.66 3.62 2.90
C LEU A 153 -14.33 5.01 2.36
N GLU A 154 -15.14 6.01 2.69
CA GLU A 154 -14.95 7.38 2.16
C GLU A 154 -13.64 8.02 2.66
N SER A 155 -13.30 7.86 3.94
CA SER A 155 -12.03 8.35 4.47
C SER A 155 -10.84 7.58 3.87
N SER A 156 -10.97 6.27 3.65
CA SER A 156 -9.93 5.46 3.02
C SER A 156 -9.69 5.85 1.55
N LYS A 157 -10.73 6.21 0.80
CA LYS A 157 -10.63 6.75 -0.58
C LYS A 157 -9.85 8.07 -0.60
N LYS A 158 -10.15 9.02 0.30
CA LYS A 158 -9.42 10.29 0.43
C LYS A 158 -7.94 10.07 0.80
N ILE A 159 -7.68 9.13 1.70
CA ILE A 159 -6.31 8.75 2.08
C ILE A 159 -5.59 8.16 0.87
N PHE A 160 -6.21 7.26 0.12
CA PHE A 160 -5.62 6.65 -1.08
C PHE A 160 -5.26 7.70 -2.14
N GLU A 161 -6.13 8.67 -2.42
CA GLU A 161 -5.81 9.78 -3.33
C GLU A 161 -4.60 10.58 -2.84
N SER A 162 -4.55 10.86 -1.53
CA SER A 162 -3.43 11.56 -0.92
C SER A 162 -2.13 10.74 -0.98
N GLU A 163 -2.19 9.42 -0.82
CA GLU A 163 -1.04 8.53 -1.02
C GLU A 163 -0.46 8.66 -2.43
N ILE A 164 -1.30 8.63 -3.47
CA ILE A 164 -0.85 8.76 -4.86
C ILE A 164 -0.06 10.05 -5.06
N ARG A 165 -0.58 11.15 -4.56
CA ARG A 165 0.04 12.47 -4.68
C ARG A 165 1.32 12.60 -3.84
N LEU A 166 1.24 12.23 -2.56
CA LEU A 166 2.30 12.48 -1.59
C LEU A 166 3.48 11.53 -1.74
N PHE A 167 3.24 10.30 -2.15
CA PHE A 167 4.29 9.33 -2.46
C PHE A 167 4.82 9.42 -3.89
N SER A 168 4.32 10.36 -4.70
CA SER A 168 4.78 10.56 -6.09
C SER A 168 4.77 9.26 -6.91
N LEU A 169 3.68 8.50 -6.82
CA LEU A 169 3.59 7.15 -7.33
C LEU A 169 3.61 7.12 -8.86
N LYS A 170 4.51 6.33 -9.43
CA LYS A 170 4.51 5.94 -10.84
C LYS A 170 3.65 4.70 -11.04
N VAL A 171 3.78 3.72 -10.14
CA VAL A 171 3.08 2.43 -10.21
C VAL A 171 2.49 2.05 -8.85
N ILE A 172 1.26 1.60 -8.88
CA ILE A 172 0.60 0.93 -7.76
C ILE A 172 0.24 -0.49 -8.20
N ILE A 173 0.62 -1.48 -7.42
CA ILE A 173 0.27 -2.89 -7.63
C ILE A 173 -0.72 -3.29 -6.54
N MET A 174 -1.99 -3.41 -6.90
CA MET A 174 -3.07 -3.74 -5.99
C MET A 174 -3.34 -5.25 -6.01
N PHE A 175 -2.85 -5.96 -5.00
CA PHE A 175 -3.14 -7.39 -4.77
C PHE A 175 -4.50 -7.58 -4.08
N THR A 176 -5.51 -6.91 -4.56
CA THR A 176 -6.82 -6.82 -3.92
C THR A 176 -7.89 -7.64 -4.62
N GLY A 177 -7.75 -7.86 -5.92
CA GLY A 177 -8.84 -8.22 -6.81
C GLY A 177 -9.72 -7.00 -7.12
N ASN A 178 -10.52 -7.11 -8.19
CA ASN A 178 -11.33 -5.99 -8.68
C ASN A 178 -12.37 -5.54 -7.65
N SER A 179 -13.06 -6.46 -6.99
CA SER A 179 -14.13 -6.14 -6.03
C SER A 179 -13.70 -5.21 -4.88
N TRP A 180 -12.42 -5.25 -4.50
CA TRP A 180 -11.87 -4.36 -3.48
C TRP A 180 -11.26 -3.08 -4.07
N ALA A 181 -10.83 -3.12 -5.34
CA ALA A 181 -10.18 -1.98 -5.98
C ALA A 181 -11.18 -1.01 -6.61
N ASP A 182 -12.32 -1.51 -7.11
CA ASP A 182 -13.23 -0.75 -7.99
C ASP A 182 -13.69 0.57 -7.36
N GLU A 183 -14.10 0.58 -6.10
CA GLU A 183 -14.54 1.79 -5.40
C GLU A 183 -13.45 2.86 -5.33
N PHE A 184 -12.21 2.46 -5.10
CA PHE A 184 -11.05 3.36 -5.00
C PHE A 184 -10.65 3.91 -6.36
N ILE A 185 -10.67 3.07 -7.38
CA ILE A 185 -10.31 3.46 -8.75
C ILE A 185 -11.39 4.39 -9.34
N MET A 186 -12.66 4.08 -9.13
CA MET A 186 -13.77 4.94 -9.52
C MET A 186 -13.66 6.32 -8.86
N TYR A 187 -13.40 6.36 -7.55
CA TYR A 187 -13.21 7.62 -6.82
C TYR A 187 -12.08 8.47 -7.43
N LEU A 188 -10.93 7.88 -7.72
CA LEU A 188 -9.81 8.58 -8.37
C LEU A 188 -10.16 9.11 -9.76
N ASN A 189 -11.07 8.44 -10.46
CA ASN A 189 -11.53 8.81 -11.81
C ASN A 189 -12.80 9.68 -11.79
N GLY A 190 -13.03 10.44 -10.72
CA GLY A 190 -14.16 11.34 -10.60
C GLY A 190 -15.51 10.64 -10.47
N ASN A 191 -15.55 9.48 -9.80
CA ASN A 191 -16.71 8.61 -9.62
C ASN A 191 -17.25 7.96 -10.92
N HIS A 192 -16.44 7.94 -11.97
CA HIS A 192 -16.74 7.22 -13.21
C HIS A 192 -15.88 5.96 -13.32
N LYS A 193 -16.48 4.88 -13.84
CA LYS A 193 -15.74 3.63 -14.09
C LYS A 193 -14.66 3.90 -15.14
N PRO A 194 -13.36 3.76 -14.82
CA PRO A 194 -12.30 3.99 -15.79
C PRO A 194 -12.23 2.81 -16.77
N THR A 195 -11.80 3.10 -18.00
CA THR A 195 -11.45 2.07 -18.97
C THR A 195 -10.05 1.53 -18.68
N SER A 196 -9.91 0.22 -18.62
CA SER A 196 -8.60 -0.42 -18.56
C SER A 196 -7.83 -0.13 -19.85
N ILE A 197 -6.59 0.37 -19.71
CA ILE A 197 -5.72 0.65 -20.87
C ILE A 197 -5.04 -0.62 -21.38
N LYS A 198 -4.92 -1.64 -20.54
CA LYS A 198 -4.35 -2.95 -20.88
C LYS A 198 -4.89 -4.02 -19.95
N GLN A 199 -5.10 -5.20 -20.49
CA GLN A 199 -5.37 -6.40 -19.72
C GLN A 199 -4.21 -7.38 -19.89
N LEU A 200 -3.63 -7.82 -18.76
CA LEU A 200 -2.53 -8.78 -18.74
C LEU A 200 -3.07 -10.13 -18.27
N SER A 201 -2.60 -11.20 -18.88
CA SER A 201 -3.00 -12.56 -18.50
C SER A 201 -1.83 -13.32 -17.88
N TRP A 202 -2.09 -14.03 -16.79
CA TRP A 202 -1.14 -14.91 -16.16
C TRP A 202 -1.83 -16.15 -15.57
N ASP A 203 -1.36 -17.33 -15.94
CA ASP A 203 -2.08 -18.58 -15.66
C ASP A 203 -3.55 -18.47 -16.13
N LYS A 204 -4.51 -18.67 -15.24
CA LYS A 204 -5.95 -18.49 -15.48
C LYS A 204 -6.51 -17.14 -14.98
N TYR A 205 -5.66 -16.24 -14.57
CA TYR A 205 -6.03 -14.96 -13.97
C TYR A 205 -5.68 -13.79 -14.87
N GLN A 206 -6.27 -12.64 -14.57
CA GLN A 206 -6.06 -11.39 -15.29
C GLN A 206 -5.67 -10.27 -14.35
N CYS A 207 -4.87 -9.33 -14.86
CA CYS A 207 -4.63 -8.03 -14.25
C CYS A 207 -5.24 -6.96 -15.14
N ASN A 208 -5.97 -6.02 -14.56
CA ASN A 208 -6.43 -4.83 -15.25
C ASN A 208 -5.47 -3.67 -14.96
N VAL A 209 -5.03 -2.99 -16.00
CA VAL A 209 -4.14 -1.83 -15.88
C VAL A 209 -4.91 -0.57 -16.22
N TYR A 210 -4.81 0.40 -15.35
CA TYR A 210 -5.39 1.74 -15.51
C TYR A 210 -4.29 2.79 -15.49
N LYS A 211 -4.47 3.91 -16.18
CA LYS A 211 -3.61 5.10 -16.07
C LYS A 211 -4.47 6.27 -15.61
N ILE A 212 -4.36 6.65 -14.34
CA ILE A 212 -5.18 7.69 -13.72
C ILE A 212 -4.24 8.74 -13.12
N LYS A 213 -4.47 10.01 -13.44
CA LYS A 213 -3.65 11.13 -12.97
C LYS A 213 -2.15 10.90 -13.18
N GLY A 214 -1.78 10.15 -14.24
CA GLY A 214 -0.39 9.83 -14.59
C GLY A 214 0.26 8.68 -13.81
N THR A 215 -0.49 8.02 -12.93
CA THR A 215 -0.07 6.82 -12.20
C THR A 215 -0.62 5.57 -12.87
N TYR A 216 0.19 4.56 -13.06
CA TYR A 216 -0.24 3.23 -13.49
C TYR A 216 -0.75 2.45 -12.28
N ILE A 217 -1.99 1.97 -12.36
CA ILE A 217 -2.63 1.16 -11.32
C ILE A 217 -2.87 -0.22 -11.89
N ILE A 218 -2.17 -1.22 -11.38
CA ILE A 218 -2.27 -2.62 -11.77
C ILE A 218 -3.13 -3.33 -10.74
N VAL A 219 -4.35 -3.68 -11.09
CA VAL A 219 -5.25 -4.45 -10.22
C VAL A 219 -5.14 -5.92 -10.57
N THR A 220 -4.79 -6.73 -9.58
CA THR A 220 -4.60 -8.16 -9.75
C THR A 220 -5.15 -8.93 -8.54
N GLU A 221 -5.32 -10.24 -8.73
CA GLU A 221 -5.74 -11.13 -7.67
C GLU A 221 -4.73 -11.20 -6.51
N HIS A 222 -5.24 -11.46 -5.30
CA HIS A 222 -4.35 -11.75 -4.17
C HIS A 222 -3.51 -13.00 -4.48
N PRO A 223 -2.18 -12.98 -4.24
CA PRO A 223 -1.28 -14.06 -4.69
C PRO A 223 -1.48 -15.41 -4.00
N GLN A 224 -2.12 -15.46 -2.84
CA GLN A 224 -2.25 -16.68 -2.05
C GLN A 224 -2.90 -17.83 -2.85
N GLY A 225 -2.24 -18.99 -2.82
CA GLY A 225 -2.70 -20.19 -3.53
C GLY A 225 -2.54 -20.15 -5.05
N LYS A 226 -1.72 -19.24 -5.58
CA LYS A 226 -1.51 -19.02 -7.00
C LYS A 226 -0.03 -19.21 -7.40
N LYS A 227 0.25 -19.25 -8.72
CA LYS A 227 1.62 -19.41 -9.26
C LYS A 227 2.40 -18.08 -9.16
N GLU A 228 3.04 -17.85 -8.04
CA GLU A 228 3.65 -16.57 -7.65
C GLU A 228 4.69 -16.05 -8.65
N LYS A 229 5.56 -16.92 -9.18
CA LYS A 229 6.60 -16.51 -10.15
C LYS A 229 6.01 -16.01 -11.46
N ILE A 230 4.97 -16.68 -11.98
CA ILE A 230 4.29 -16.28 -13.22
C ILE A 230 3.55 -14.96 -12.98
N HIS A 231 2.90 -14.83 -11.83
CA HIS A 231 2.22 -13.61 -11.42
C HIS A 231 3.20 -12.42 -11.37
N ALA A 232 4.31 -12.58 -10.64
CA ALA A 232 5.33 -11.53 -10.55
C ALA A 232 5.91 -11.16 -11.92
N LYS A 233 6.25 -12.17 -12.74
CA LYS A 233 6.80 -11.95 -14.09
C LYS A 233 5.86 -11.13 -14.97
N CYS A 234 4.58 -11.47 -15.01
CA CYS A 234 3.57 -10.76 -15.79
C CYS A 234 3.54 -9.25 -15.45
N ILE A 235 3.59 -8.91 -14.16
CA ILE A 235 3.59 -7.53 -13.69
C ILE A 235 4.93 -6.85 -14.03
N THR A 236 6.05 -7.53 -13.79
CA THR A 236 7.39 -6.98 -14.04
C THR A 236 7.62 -6.69 -15.51
N ASP A 237 7.22 -7.60 -16.40
CA ASP A 237 7.34 -7.40 -17.85
C ASP A 237 6.56 -6.14 -18.27
N PHE A 238 5.32 -5.96 -17.78
CA PHE A 238 4.55 -4.76 -18.06
C PHE A 238 5.23 -3.48 -17.55
N ILE A 239 5.75 -3.50 -16.34
CA ILE A 239 6.43 -2.32 -15.77
C ILE A 239 7.67 -1.97 -16.60
N ASN A 240 8.50 -2.96 -16.98
CA ASN A 240 9.66 -2.76 -17.79
C ASN A 240 9.32 -2.16 -19.16
N ASP A 241 8.35 -2.75 -19.86
CA ASP A 241 7.93 -2.30 -21.18
C ASP A 241 7.35 -0.89 -21.19
N THR A 242 6.68 -0.50 -20.08
CA THR A 242 5.93 0.76 -20.03
C THR A 242 6.74 1.89 -19.43
N ILE A 243 7.48 1.63 -18.35
CA ILE A 243 8.20 2.68 -17.64
C ILE A 243 9.48 3.07 -18.36
N ASN A 244 10.20 2.10 -18.92
CA ASN A 244 11.41 2.38 -19.68
C ASN A 244 11.13 3.15 -20.98
N ASN A 245 9.95 2.94 -21.58
CA ASN A 245 9.53 3.68 -22.77
C ASN A 245 9.01 5.10 -22.48
N ASP A 246 8.51 5.36 -21.25
CA ASP A 246 8.06 6.69 -20.82
C ASP A 246 9.24 7.59 -20.30
N MET A 247 10.46 7.04 -20.21
CA MET A 247 11.67 7.77 -19.77
C MET A 247 12.55 8.22 -20.93
N HIS A 248 12.19 7.92 -22.17
CA HIS A 248 12.79 8.37 -23.42
C HIS A 248 11.83 9.24 -24.20
#